data_060ca3ff958c4f1e2b767291780ffa07
#
_entry.id   060ca3ff958c4f1e2b767291780ffa07
#
_cell.length_a   1.000
_cell.length_b   1.000
_cell.length_c   1.000
_cell.angle_alpha   90.00
_cell.angle_beta   90.00
_cell.angle_gamma   90.00
#
_symmetry.space_group_name_H-M   'P 1'
#
loop_
_entity.id
_entity.type
_entity.pdbx_description
1 polymer ?
#
loop_
_entity_poly.entity_id
_entity_poly.type
_entity_poly.pdbx_seq_one_letter_code
_entity_poly.pdbx_strand_id
1 'polypeptide(L)'
;MGTGEPTKIIFGTDGWRAKIGDEFTFENVRRLAEGVARVVEQDGATAKGVVMAYDRRFGSEDFAATAAEILLAHNIPVAYAHTAVPTQMASYEVVERGAAMGVVITASHNPWLDNGFKVKAPSGAAAGPELLKRIETEIAKTRGPELSGRPFADAEAAGLVERYDPYPGYKKFVERNLDLAQLAAQPLSIMVDPVYGAGAGWIGRLLAGGKLRVTEM
;
A
#
# COMPACT_ATOMS: atom_id res chain seq x y z
N MET A 1 19.47 -14.74 -20.58
CA MET A 1 19.10 -15.07 -19.19
C MET A 1 20.26 -14.62 -18.32
N GLY A 2 20.06 -13.55 -17.56
CA GLY A 2 21.13 -12.94 -16.77
C GLY A 2 21.51 -13.82 -15.60
N THR A 3 22.73 -14.32 -15.59
CA THR A 3 23.37 -15.05 -14.49
C THR A 3 23.92 -14.10 -13.41
N GLY A 4 23.34 -12.88 -13.29
CA GLY A 4 23.75 -11.90 -12.32
C GLY A 4 23.25 -12.23 -10.90
N GLU A 5 24.01 -11.80 -9.90
CA GLU A 5 23.52 -11.84 -8.51
C GLU A 5 22.22 -11.04 -8.39
N PRO A 6 21.25 -11.51 -7.58
CA PRO A 6 20.00 -10.80 -7.41
C PRO A 6 20.22 -9.42 -6.77
N THR A 7 19.43 -8.44 -7.18
CA THR A 7 19.47 -7.08 -6.59
C THR A 7 19.48 -7.14 -5.07
N LYS A 8 20.42 -6.45 -4.45
CA LYS A 8 20.48 -6.32 -3.00
C LYS A 8 19.40 -5.33 -2.55
N ILE A 9 18.37 -5.82 -1.89
CA ILE A 9 17.26 -5.03 -1.37
C ILE A 9 17.57 -4.68 0.10
N ILE A 10 17.65 -3.38 0.40
CA ILE A 10 17.84 -2.86 1.76
C ILE A 10 16.82 -1.74 1.96
N PHE A 11 15.98 -1.88 2.98
CA PHE A 11 15.01 -0.85 3.31
C PHE A 11 15.67 0.41 3.89
N GLY A 12 15.24 1.57 3.40
CA GLY A 12 15.51 2.84 4.03
C GLY A 12 14.55 3.11 5.21
N THR A 13 14.55 4.34 5.70
CA THR A 13 13.71 4.77 6.84
C THR A 13 12.21 4.59 6.59
N ASP A 14 11.75 4.67 5.33
CA ASP A 14 10.33 4.60 4.96
C ASP A 14 10.16 3.84 3.64
N GLY A 15 10.59 2.59 3.61
CA GLY A 15 10.46 1.70 2.47
C GLY A 15 11.72 1.53 1.63
N TRP A 16 11.64 0.67 0.62
CA TRP A 16 12.64 0.51 -0.42
C TRP A 16 12.16 1.22 -1.69
N ARG A 17 13.04 1.99 -2.34
CA ARG A 17 12.72 2.76 -3.55
C ARG A 17 13.79 2.57 -4.58
N ALA A 18 13.38 2.47 -5.85
CA ALA A 18 14.28 2.32 -6.98
C ALA A 18 13.62 2.77 -8.29
N LYS A 19 14.42 2.88 -9.36
CA LYS A 19 13.92 3.21 -10.70
C LYS A 19 13.09 2.07 -11.26
N ILE A 20 11.93 2.43 -11.83
CA ILE A 20 11.05 1.51 -12.54
C ILE A 20 11.78 0.92 -13.75
N GLY A 21 11.76 -0.41 -13.88
CA GLY A 21 12.39 -1.14 -14.97
C GLY A 21 13.89 -1.38 -14.82
N ASP A 22 14.54 -0.72 -13.86
CA ASP A 22 15.95 -0.99 -13.49
C ASP A 22 15.99 -1.94 -12.29
N GLU A 23 15.90 -1.40 -11.07
CA GLU A 23 15.83 -2.22 -9.86
C GLU A 23 14.37 -2.44 -9.38
N PHE A 24 13.47 -1.46 -9.59
CA PHE A 24 12.06 -1.64 -9.26
C PHE A 24 11.37 -2.43 -10.39
N THR A 25 11.44 -3.75 -10.28
CA THR A 25 10.93 -4.72 -11.26
C THR A 25 9.88 -5.62 -10.62
N PHE A 26 9.04 -6.26 -11.42
CA PHE A 26 8.09 -7.27 -10.94
C PHE A 26 8.78 -8.41 -10.19
N GLU A 27 9.97 -8.82 -10.62
CA GLU A 27 10.76 -9.84 -9.94
C GLU A 27 11.14 -9.40 -8.52
N ASN A 28 11.69 -8.19 -8.37
CA ASN A 28 12.06 -7.68 -7.05
C ASN A 28 10.84 -7.40 -6.16
N VAL A 29 9.70 -6.99 -6.74
CA VAL A 29 8.43 -6.86 -6.01
C VAL A 29 7.94 -8.21 -5.48
N ARG A 30 8.05 -9.29 -6.27
CA ARG A 30 7.76 -10.65 -5.77
C ARG A 30 8.64 -11.03 -4.59
N ARG A 31 9.95 -10.76 -4.66
CA ARG A 31 10.89 -11.02 -3.56
C ARG A 31 10.54 -10.23 -2.30
N LEU A 32 10.16 -8.95 -2.46
CA LEU A 32 9.71 -8.11 -1.35
C LEU A 32 8.45 -8.66 -0.68
N ALA A 33 7.46 -9.05 -1.49
CA ALA A 33 6.22 -9.64 -1.01
C ALA A 33 6.44 -11.01 -0.35
N GLU A 34 7.33 -11.84 -0.89
CA GLU A 34 7.76 -13.11 -0.27
C GLU A 34 8.35 -12.87 1.11
N GLY A 35 9.24 -11.87 1.26
CA GLY A 35 9.80 -11.51 2.57
C GLY A 35 8.73 -11.12 3.59
N VAL A 36 7.72 -10.34 3.16
CA VAL A 36 6.57 -9.99 4.01
C VAL A 36 5.76 -11.25 4.35
N ALA A 37 5.43 -12.10 3.38
CA ALA A 37 4.65 -13.32 3.59
C ALA A 37 5.30 -14.24 4.61
N ARG A 38 6.61 -14.49 4.49
CA ARG A 38 7.38 -15.33 5.42
C ARG A 38 7.37 -14.80 6.85
N VAL A 39 7.50 -13.48 7.02
CA VAL A 39 7.44 -12.87 8.35
C VAL A 39 6.04 -12.97 8.94
N VAL A 40 4.97 -12.78 8.15
CA VAL A 40 3.58 -12.97 8.61
C VAL A 40 3.33 -14.40 9.05
N GLU A 41 3.84 -15.40 8.31
CA GLU A 41 3.76 -16.81 8.67
C GLU A 41 4.52 -17.11 9.98
N GLN A 42 5.76 -16.62 10.11
CA GLN A 42 6.58 -16.79 11.31
C GLN A 42 5.92 -16.24 12.58
N ASP A 43 5.17 -15.13 12.43
CA ASP A 43 4.43 -14.52 13.53
C ASP A 43 3.09 -15.22 13.83
N GLY A 44 2.72 -16.27 13.07
CA GLY A 44 1.43 -16.94 13.19
C GLY A 44 0.24 -16.01 12.85
N ALA A 45 0.48 -14.98 12.04
CA ALA A 45 -0.49 -13.91 11.79
C ALA A 45 -1.19 -14.03 10.43
N THR A 46 -1.06 -15.16 9.73
CA THR A 46 -1.64 -15.41 8.39
C THR A 46 -3.13 -15.04 8.33
N ALA A 47 -3.92 -15.47 9.30
CA ALA A 47 -5.37 -15.21 9.32
C ALA A 47 -5.75 -13.74 9.48
N LYS A 48 -4.83 -12.88 9.96
CA LYS A 48 -5.06 -11.43 10.07
C LYS A 48 -5.00 -10.71 8.74
N GLY A 49 -4.40 -11.33 7.74
CA GLY A 49 -4.28 -10.77 6.40
C GLY A 49 -3.34 -9.56 6.31
N VAL A 50 -3.22 -9.03 5.10
CA VAL A 50 -2.39 -7.86 4.78
C VAL A 50 -3.23 -6.84 4.02
N VAL A 51 -3.12 -5.56 4.38
CA VAL A 51 -3.70 -4.46 3.60
C VAL A 51 -2.75 -4.10 2.46
N MET A 52 -3.27 -4.08 1.23
CA MET A 52 -2.54 -3.70 0.04
C MET A 52 -3.09 -2.40 -0.53
N ALA A 53 -2.20 -1.42 -0.74
CA ALA A 53 -2.55 -0.13 -1.32
C ALA A 53 -1.46 0.37 -2.29
N TYR A 54 -1.79 1.37 -3.10
CA TYR A 54 -0.88 1.92 -4.10
C TYR A 54 -1.21 3.39 -4.38
N ASP A 55 -0.25 4.10 -4.97
CA ASP A 55 -0.41 5.48 -5.44
C ASP A 55 -0.68 5.55 -6.96
N ARG A 56 -0.68 6.76 -7.52
CA ARG A 56 -0.93 7.00 -8.95
C ARG A 56 0.32 6.98 -9.82
N ARG A 57 1.46 6.49 -9.33
CA ARG A 57 2.65 6.34 -10.14
C ARG A 57 2.46 5.26 -11.20
N PHE A 58 3.21 5.39 -12.28
CA PHE A 58 3.20 4.41 -13.36
C PHE A 58 3.45 3.00 -12.81
N GLY A 59 2.59 2.07 -13.18
CA GLY A 59 2.68 0.66 -12.80
C GLY A 59 2.40 0.35 -11.32
N SER A 60 2.05 1.35 -10.46
CA SER A 60 1.83 1.09 -9.03
C SER A 60 0.73 0.06 -8.78
N GLU A 61 -0.35 0.08 -9.54
CA GLU A 61 -1.44 -0.90 -9.42
C GLU A 61 -0.96 -2.30 -9.82
N ASP A 62 -0.22 -2.44 -10.93
CA ASP A 62 0.29 -3.72 -11.41
C ASP A 62 1.33 -4.32 -10.43
N PHE A 63 2.20 -3.47 -9.87
CA PHE A 63 3.15 -3.89 -8.83
C PHE A 63 2.41 -4.31 -7.55
N ALA A 64 1.36 -3.60 -7.17
CA ALA A 64 0.55 -3.97 -6.00
C ALA A 64 -0.18 -5.31 -6.23
N ALA A 65 -0.73 -5.53 -7.42
CA ALA A 65 -1.33 -6.80 -7.79
C ALA A 65 -0.32 -7.94 -7.72
N THR A 66 0.88 -7.73 -8.29
CA THR A 66 1.97 -8.72 -8.23
C THR A 66 2.38 -9.06 -6.80
N ALA A 67 2.48 -8.06 -5.92
CA ALA A 67 2.79 -8.30 -4.51
C ALA A 67 1.67 -9.05 -3.80
N ALA A 68 0.41 -8.71 -4.08
CA ALA A 68 -0.74 -9.38 -3.51
C ALA A 68 -0.83 -10.85 -3.94
N GLU A 69 -0.56 -11.17 -5.21
CA GLU A 69 -0.55 -12.56 -5.72
C GLU A 69 0.45 -13.45 -4.97
N ILE A 70 1.60 -12.91 -4.55
CA ILE A 70 2.56 -13.65 -3.72
C ILE A 70 1.98 -13.91 -2.33
N LEU A 71 1.40 -12.89 -1.66
CA LEU A 71 0.75 -13.07 -0.35
C LEU A 71 -0.36 -14.13 -0.42
N LEU A 72 -1.17 -14.09 -1.49
CA LEU A 72 -2.25 -15.04 -1.73
C LEU A 72 -1.76 -16.47 -1.98
N ALA A 73 -0.56 -16.66 -2.56
CA ALA A 73 0.08 -17.97 -2.70
C ALA A 73 0.43 -18.59 -1.33
N HIS A 74 0.66 -17.76 -0.31
CA HIS A 74 0.84 -18.17 1.08
C HIS A 74 -0.50 -18.29 1.86
N ASN A 75 -1.65 -18.23 1.18
CA ASN A 75 -2.98 -18.21 1.79
C ASN A 75 -3.17 -17.06 2.80
N ILE A 76 -2.45 -15.97 2.65
CA ILE A 76 -2.61 -14.74 3.44
C ILE A 76 -3.74 -13.93 2.79
N PRO A 77 -4.86 -13.67 3.48
CA PRO A 77 -5.93 -12.82 2.95
C PRO A 77 -5.43 -11.41 2.66
N VAL A 78 -5.91 -10.83 1.56
CA VAL A 78 -5.51 -9.49 1.14
C VAL A 78 -6.72 -8.57 1.07
N ALA A 79 -6.70 -7.49 1.87
CA ALA A 79 -7.58 -6.35 1.67
C ALA A 79 -6.93 -5.41 0.66
N TYR A 80 -7.44 -5.38 -0.58
CA TYR A 80 -6.88 -4.66 -1.70
C TYR A 80 -7.65 -3.37 -1.97
N ALA A 81 -6.98 -2.22 -1.91
CA ALA A 81 -7.60 -0.94 -2.23
C ALA A 81 -8.07 -0.92 -3.69
N HIS A 82 -9.34 -0.61 -3.94
CA HIS A 82 -9.89 -0.62 -5.31
C HIS A 82 -9.44 0.59 -6.14
N THR A 83 -8.78 1.58 -5.53
CA THR A 83 -8.23 2.77 -6.16
C THR A 83 -6.96 3.22 -5.48
N ALA A 84 -6.19 4.07 -6.15
CA ALA A 84 -5.02 4.72 -5.56
C ALA A 84 -5.41 5.56 -4.34
N VAL A 85 -4.63 5.47 -3.26
CA VAL A 85 -4.92 6.14 -1.99
C VAL A 85 -3.68 6.79 -1.37
N PRO A 86 -3.85 7.87 -0.60
CA PRO A 86 -2.81 8.37 0.29
C PRO A 86 -2.37 7.31 1.30
N THR A 87 -1.08 7.27 1.60
CA THR A 87 -0.48 6.29 2.50
C THR A 87 -1.15 6.24 3.89
N GLN A 88 -1.67 7.38 4.37
CA GLN A 88 -2.36 7.50 5.65
C GLN A 88 -3.65 6.67 5.71
N MET A 89 -4.34 6.53 4.59
CA MET A 89 -5.55 5.70 4.52
C MET A 89 -5.20 4.21 4.63
N ALA A 90 -4.12 3.78 3.99
CA ALA A 90 -3.63 2.43 4.15
C ALA A 90 -3.22 2.15 5.62
N SER A 91 -2.54 3.10 6.27
CA SER A 91 -2.21 3.01 7.69
C SER A 91 -3.43 2.86 8.59
N TYR A 92 -4.49 3.63 8.32
CA TYR A 92 -5.76 3.53 9.01
C TYR A 92 -6.41 2.14 8.83
N GLU A 93 -6.47 1.66 7.59
CA GLU A 93 -7.05 0.33 7.29
C GLU A 93 -6.32 -0.82 7.98
N VAL A 94 -4.97 -0.74 8.11
CA VAL A 94 -4.21 -1.73 8.87
C VAL A 94 -4.70 -1.83 10.31
N VAL A 95 -4.90 -0.69 10.97
CA VAL A 95 -5.36 -0.63 12.36
C VAL A 95 -6.81 -1.05 12.49
N GLU A 96 -7.70 -0.52 11.64
CA GLU A 96 -9.13 -0.78 11.70
C GLU A 96 -9.47 -2.27 11.48
N ARG A 97 -8.70 -2.94 10.61
CA ARG A 97 -8.85 -4.37 10.33
C ARG A 97 -8.10 -5.28 11.31
N GLY A 98 -7.21 -4.73 12.12
CA GLY A 98 -6.28 -5.53 12.93
C GLY A 98 -5.37 -6.39 12.05
N ALA A 99 -5.02 -5.91 10.86
CA ALA A 99 -4.20 -6.64 9.89
C ALA A 99 -2.80 -6.92 10.43
N ALA A 100 -2.18 -8.00 9.94
CA ALA A 100 -0.82 -8.37 10.30
C ALA A 100 0.19 -7.30 9.89
N MET A 101 0.01 -6.75 8.69
CA MET A 101 0.85 -5.69 8.11
C MET A 101 0.05 -4.95 7.03
N GLY A 102 0.63 -3.84 6.55
CA GLY A 102 0.20 -3.20 5.31
C GLY A 102 1.37 -3.08 4.34
N VAL A 103 1.07 -3.14 3.06
CA VAL A 103 2.00 -2.85 1.97
C VAL A 103 1.44 -1.70 1.14
N VAL A 104 2.27 -0.70 0.85
CA VAL A 104 1.91 0.43 0.00
C VAL A 104 2.94 0.60 -1.10
N ILE A 105 2.50 0.46 -2.34
CA ILE A 105 3.34 0.70 -3.51
C ILE A 105 3.36 2.19 -3.79
N THR A 106 4.47 2.84 -3.46
CA THR A 106 4.68 4.28 -3.60
C THR A 106 6.13 4.67 -3.36
N ALA A 107 6.65 5.61 -4.12
CA ALA A 107 7.93 6.26 -3.85
C ALA A 107 7.77 7.65 -3.18
N SER A 108 6.57 7.96 -2.65
CA SER A 108 6.30 9.23 -1.96
C SER A 108 6.52 10.45 -2.87
N HIS A 109 7.55 11.28 -2.58
CA HIS A 109 7.92 12.50 -3.32
C HIS A 109 9.15 12.33 -4.23
N ASN A 110 9.61 11.10 -4.44
CA ASN A 110 10.69 10.84 -5.39
C ASN A 110 10.29 11.22 -6.83
N PRO A 111 11.26 11.42 -7.73
CA PRO A 111 10.98 11.62 -9.16
C PRO A 111 10.03 10.57 -9.74
N TRP A 112 9.38 10.92 -10.84
CA TRP A 112 8.37 10.08 -11.49
C TRP A 112 8.90 8.74 -12.02
N LEU A 113 10.22 8.67 -12.25
CA LEU A 113 10.90 7.43 -12.67
C LEU A 113 10.99 6.38 -11.58
N ASP A 114 10.80 6.76 -10.32
CA ASP A 114 10.93 5.85 -9.19
C ASP A 114 9.58 5.27 -8.79
N ASN A 115 9.61 4.06 -8.25
CA ASN A 115 8.54 3.51 -7.43
C ASN A 115 9.13 2.94 -6.13
N GLY A 116 8.28 2.46 -5.24
CA GLY A 116 8.73 1.98 -3.93
C GLY A 116 7.77 0.99 -3.30
N PHE A 117 8.29 0.28 -2.34
CA PHE A 117 7.58 -0.71 -1.54
C PHE A 117 7.71 -0.34 -0.06
N LYS A 118 6.61 0.11 0.55
CA LYS A 118 6.55 0.48 1.96
C LYS A 118 5.84 -0.59 2.76
N VAL A 119 6.34 -0.89 3.95
CA VAL A 119 5.70 -1.79 4.90
C VAL A 119 5.14 -1.01 6.08
N LYS A 120 3.90 -1.29 6.43
CA LYS A 120 3.23 -0.79 7.63
C LYS A 120 3.18 -1.89 8.68
N ALA A 121 3.59 -1.54 9.89
CA ALA A 121 3.44 -2.40 11.06
C ALA A 121 1.95 -2.55 11.45
N PRO A 122 1.57 -3.53 12.31
CA PRO A 122 0.19 -3.68 12.79
C PRO A 122 -0.40 -2.44 13.44
N SER A 123 0.44 -1.53 13.95
CA SER A 123 0.04 -0.24 14.50
C SER A 123 -0.32 0.82 13.44
N GLY A 124 -0.20 0.50 12.14
CA GLY A 124 -0.36 1.45 11.04
C GLY A 124 0.86 2.37 10.81
N ALA A 125 1.84 2.38 11.71
CA ALA A 125 3.08 3.14 11.53
C ALA A 125 3.97 2.51 10.46
N ALA A 126 5.00 3.24 10.00
CA ALA A 126 6.07 2.63 9.21
C ALA A 126 6.70 1.46 9.98
N ALA A 127 7.05 0.39 9.29
CA ALA A 127 7.72 -0.75 9.91
C ALA A 127 9.05 -0.32 10.54
N GLY A 128 9.27 -0.70 11.79
CA GLY A 128 10.50 -0.40 12.50
C GLY A 128 11.69 -1.24 11.99
N PRO A 129 12.94 -0.85 12.36
CA PRO A 129 14.15 -1.50 11.87
C PRO A 129 14.21 -3.01 12.12
N GLU A 130 13.71 -3.49 13.25
CA GLU A 130 13.71 -4.92 13.58
C GLU A 130 12.81 -5.72 12.62
N LEU A 131 11.59 -5.22 12.34
CA LEU A 131 10.68 -5.84 11.41
C LEU A 131 11.25 -5.82 9.99
N LEU A 132 11.78 -4.68 9.54
CA LEU A 132 12.42 -4.56 8.23
C LEU A 132 13.61 -5.50 8.08
N LYS A 133 14.42 -5.66 9.13
CA LYS A 133 15.56 -6.57 9.12
C LYS A 133 15.15 -8.04 8.98
N ARG A 134 14.06 -8.44 9.60
CA ARG A 134 13.49 -9.77 9.44
C ARG A 134 13.05 -9.99 7.98
N ILE A 135 12.34 -9.02 7.42
CA ILE A 135 11.88 -9.06 6.02
C ILE A 135 13.08 -9.14 5.07
N GLU A 136 14.11 -8.31 5.24
CA GLU A 136 15.36 -8.37 4.45
C GLU A 136 16.04 -9.74 4.51
N THR A 137 16.03 -10.36 5.69
CA THR A 137 16.61 -11.70 5.89
C THR A 137 15.87 -12.75 5.05
N GLU A 138 14.56 -12.67 4.95
CA GLU A 138 13.77 -13.58 4.11
C GLU A 138 13.95 -13.25 2.61
N ILE A 139 13.99 -11.98 2.22
CA ILE A 139 14.26 -11.56 0.84
C ILE A 139 15.60 -12.11 0.33
N ALA A 140 16.63 -12.10 1.19
CA ALA A 140 17.96 -12.58 0.82
C ALA A 140 18.01 -14.10 0.49
N LYS A 141 17.01 -14.86 0.92
CA LYS A 141 16.88 -16.31 0.63
C LYS A 141 16.24 -16.59 -0.72
N THR A 142 15.68 -15.57 -1.39
CA THR A 142 14.90 -15.73 -2.64
C THR A 142 15.61 -15.12 -3.83
N ARG A 143 15.43 -15.70 -5.01
CA ARG A 143 15.98 -15.22 -6.28
C ARG A 143 14.94 -14.59 -7.21
N GLY A 144 13.67 -14.71 -6.91
CA GLY A 144 12.56 -14.11 -7.68
C GLY A 144 11.99 -14.99 -8.79
N PRO A 145 12.77 -15.52 -9.74
CA PRO A 145 12.21 -16.30 -10.85
C PRO A 145 11.44 -17.57 -10.44
N GLU A 146 11.75 -18.14 -9.28
CA GLU A 146 11.05 -19.31 -8.72
C GLU A 146 9.73 -18.94 -8.03
N LEU A 147 9.49 -17.66 -7.79
CA LEU A 147 8.30 -17.20 -7.07
C LEU A 147 7.09 -17.14 -8.00
N SER A 148 6.09 -17.97 -7.69
CA SER A 148 4.83 -18.02 -8.42
C SER A 148 3.72 -17.47 -7.56
N GLY A 149 3.04 -16.42 -8.04
CA GLY A 149 1.86 -15.86 -7.41
C GLY A 149 0.60 -16.71 -7.63
N ARG A 150 -0.38 -16.56 -6.76
CA ARG A 150 -1.73 -17.08 -6.97
C ARG A 150 -2.55 -16.03 -7.71
N PRO A 151 -3.12 -16.35 -8.89
CA PRO A 151 -3.92 -15.40 -9.65
C PRO A 151 -5.07 -14.80 -8.83
N PHE A 152 -5.33 -13.50 -9.01
CA PHE A 152 -6.41 -12.80 -8.30
C PHE A 152 -7.77 -13.49 -8.45
N ALA A 153 -8.14 -13.91 -9.65
CA ALA A 153 -9.44 -14.56 -9.90
C ALA A 153 -9.62 -15.83 -9.05
N ASP A 154 -8.57 -16.64 -8.91
CA ASP A 154 -8.60 -17.86 -8.11
C ASP A 154 -8.69 -17.54 -6.61
N ALA A 155 -8.04 -16.47 -6.19
CA ALA A 155 -8.03 -16.02 -4.80
C ALA A 155 -9.36 -15.35 -4.41
N GLU A 156 -9.97 -14.58 -5.30
CA GLU A 156 -11.32 -14.01 -5.13
C GLU A 156 -12.37 -15.12 -4.99
N ALA A 157 -12.31 -16.13 -5.86
CA ALA A 157 -13.20 -17.30 -5.77
C ALA A 157 -13.03 -18.08 -4.46
N ALA A 158 -11.83 -18.05 -3.86
CA ALA A 158 -11.54 -18.67 -2.57
C ALA A 158 -11.84 -17.78 -1.36
N GLY A 159 -12.34 -16.54 -1.55
CA GLY A 159 -12.62 -15.58 -0.49
C GLY A 159 -11.39 -15.01 0.21
N LEU A 160 -10.22 -15.07 -0.44
CA LEU A 160 -8.97 -14.55 0.11
C LEU A 160 -8.69 -13.08 -0.28
N VAL A 161 -9.47 -12.51 -1.18
CA VAL A 161 -9.34 -11.10 -1.60
C VAL A 161 -10.61 -10.35 -1.26
N GLU A 162 -10.46 -9.22 -0.58
CA GLU A 162 -11.49 -8.20 -0.42
C GLU A 162 -11.03 -6.92 -1.11
N ARG A 163 -11.77 -6.49 -2.14
CA ARG A 163 -11.58 -5.15 -2.71
C ARG A 163 -12.34 -4.14 -1.88
N TYR A 164 -11.65 -3.23 -1.20
CA TYR A 164 -12.28 -2.26 -0.30
C TYR A 164 -12.24 -0.84 -0.83
N ASP A 165 -13.29 -0.06 -0.50
CA ASP A 165 -13.29 1.40 -0.65
C ASP A 165 -12.73 2.03 0.64
N PRO A 166 -11.58 2.70 0.59
CA PRO A 166 -10.99 3.30 1.79
C PRO A 166 -11.74 4.55 2.28
N TYR A 167 -12.63 5.12 1.47
CA TYR A 167 -13.27 6.39 1.79
C TYR A 167 -14.22 6.34 2.99
N PRO A 168 -15.17 5.41 3.10
CA PRO A 168 -16.15 5.42 4.19
C PRO A 168 -15.51 5.29 5.58
N GLY A 169 -14.55 4.40 5.72
CA GLY A 169 -13.82 4.19 6.98
C GLY A 169 -12.98 5.40 7.35
N TYR A 170 -12.19 5.90 6.41
CA TYR A 170 -11.34 7.06 6.65
C TYR A 170 -12.14 8.34 6.91
N LYS A 171 -13.28 8.52 6.24
CA LYS A 171 -14.21 9.64 6.53
C LYS A 171 -14.67 9.60 7.99
N LYS A 172 -15.12 8.45 8.49
CA LYS A 172 -15.50 8.28 9.90
C LYS A 172 -14.36 8.62 10.86
N PHE A 173 -13.13 8.22 10.52
CA PHE A 173 -11.96 8.60 11.31
C PHE A 173 -11.74 10.11 11.34
N VAL A 174 -11.86 10.79 10.19
CA VAL A 174 -11.71 12.25 10.11
C VAL A 174 -12.81 12.94 10.90
N GLU A 175 -14.07 12.51 10.80
CA GLU A 175 -15.22 13.06 11.52
C GLU A 175 -15.12 12.91 13.05
N ARG A 176 -14.40 11.91 13.55
CA ARG A 176 -14.13 11.77 15.00
C ARG A 176 -13.14 12.80 15.53
N ASN A 177 -12.32 13.38 14.66
CA ASN A 177 -11.23 14.28 15.02
C ASN A 177 -11.47 15.73 14.56
N LEU A 178 -12.34 15.93 13.58
CA LEU A 178 -12.63 17.24 12.97
C LEU A 178 -14.15 17.39 12.77
N ASP A 179 -14.67 18.56 13.10
CA ASP A 179 -16.06 18.93 12.76
C ASP A 179 -16.13 19.33 11.29
N LEU A 180 -16.34 18.35 10.42
CA LEU A 180 -16.47 18.57 8.98
C LEU A 180 -17.72 19.40 8.63
N ALA A 181 -18.79 19.34 9.43
CA ALA A 181 -20.00 20.13 9.21
C ALA A 181 -19.72 21.62 9.47
N GLN A 182 -18.99 21.94 10.54
CA GLN A 182 -18.57 23.31 10.84
C GLN A 182 -17.64 23.87 9.76
N LEU A 183 -16.70 23.05 9.27
CA LEU A 183 -15.81 23.44 8.16
C LEU A 183 -16.60 23.70 6.88
N ALA A 184 -17.48 22.80 6.50
CA ALA A 184 -18.29 22.93 5.30
C ALA A 184 -19.27 24.13 5.36
N ALA A 185 -19.69 24.58 6.55
CA ALA A 185 -20.56 25.74 6.74
C ALA A 185 -19.86 27.08 6.49
N GLN A 186 -18.52 27.11 6.44
CA GLN A 186 -17.76 28.35 6.23
C GLN A 186 -17.92 28.85 4.79
N PRO A 187 -18.18 30.17 4.60
CA PRO A 187 -18.33 30.76 3.27
C PRO A 187 -16.94 31.03 2.63
N LEU A 188 -16.15 29.97 2.48
CA LEU A 188 -14.80 30.02 1.93
C LEU A 188 -14.76 29.38 0.57
N SER A 189 -13.84 29.83 -0.26
CA SER A 189 -13.43 29.15 -1.49
C SER A 189 -11.99 28.69 -1.31
N ILE A 190 -11.75 27.39 -1.44
CA ILE A 190 -10.41 26.81 -1.37
C ILE A 190 -10.08 26.17 -2.69
N MET A 191 -8.82 26.27 -3.08
CA MET A 191 -8.26 25.59 -4.23
C MET A 191 -7.30 24.53 -3.73
N VAL A 192 -7.42 23.32 -4.26
CA VAL A 192 -6.60 22.18 -3.91
C VAL A 192 -5.87 21.71 -5.16
N ASP A 193 -4.56 21.66 -5.09
CA ASP A 193 -3.74 21.05 -6.13
C ASP A 193 -3.05 19.81 -5.58
N PRO A 194 -3.57 18.61 -5.87
CA PRO A 194 -2.94 17.35 -5.48
C PRO A 194 -1.79 16.94 -6.41
N VAL A 195 -1.45 17.77 -7.40
CA VAL A 195 -0.43 17.48 -8.42
C VAL A 195 -0.66 16.10 -9.06
N TYR A 196 -1.91 15.77 -9.37
CA TYR A 196 -2.37 14.46 -9.87
C TYR A 196 -2.01 13.26 -8.97
N GLY A 197 -1.57 13.51 -7.74
CA GLY A 197 -1.16 12.47 -6.79
C GLY A 197 -2.33 11.68 -6.18
N ALA A 198 -2.01 10.78 -5.26
CA ALA A 198 -2.99 9.91 -4.59
C ALA A 198 -4.03 10.68 -3.73
N GLY A 199 -3.78 11.98 -3.45
CA GLY A 199 -4.72 12.87 -2.75
C GLY A 199 -5.84 13.44 -3.61
N ALA A 200 -5.81 13.22 -4.95
CA ALA A 200 -6.81 13.77 -5.86
C ALA A 200 -8.23 13.27 -5.55
N GLY A 201 -9.18 14.19 -5.50
CA GLY A 201 -10.59 13.93 -5.21
C GLY A 201 -10.95 13.80 -3.72
N TRP A 202 -9.99 13.66 -2.81
CA TRP A 202 -10.30 13.35 -1.40
C TRP A 202 -10.81 14.54 -0.62
N ILE A 203 -10.18 15.71 -0.76
CA ILE A 203 -10.60 16.92 -0.03
C ILE A 203 -12.00 17.37 -0.48
N GLY A 204 -12.26 17.36 -1.79
CA GLY A 204 -13.59 17.69 -2.33
C GLY A 204 -14.68 16.77 -1.79
N ARG A 205 -14.42 15.46 -1.71
CA ARG A 205 -15.36 14.47 -1.14
C ARG A 205 -15.59 14.68 0.36
N LEU A 206 -14.53 14.98 1.13
CA LEU A 206 -14.63 15.16 2.59
C LEU A 206 -15.39 16.42 2.98
N LEU A 207 -15.26 17.50 2.21
CA LEU A 207 -15.82 18.83 2.52
C LEU A 207 -17.08 19.17 1.69
N ALA A 208 -17.63 18.22 0.96
CA ALA A 208 -18.82 18.44 0.15
C ALA A 208 -20.06 18.70 1.01
N GLY A 209 -20.99 19.50 0.48
CA GLY A 209 -22.35 19.61 1.04
C GLY A 209 -22.61 20.84 1.92
N GLY A 210 -21.76 21.89 1.85
CA GLY A 210 -21.97 23.13 2.62
C GLY A 210 -21.80 24.40 1.79
N LYS A 211 -21.49 25.51 2.48
CA LYS A 211 -21.18 26.83 1.85
C LYS A 211 -19.74 26.87 1.32
N LEU A 212 -18.87 26.04 1.85
CA LEU A 212 -17.47 25.93 1.42
C LEU A 212 -17.40 25.40 -0.01
N ARG A 213 -16.66 26.09 -0.85
CA ARG A 213 -16.42 25.69 -2.24
C ARG A 213 -15.01 25.11 -2.37
N VAL A 214 -14.91 23.90 -2.84
CA VAL A 214 -13.63 23.24 -3.13
C VAL A 214 -13.48 23.13 -4.64
N THR A 215 -12.40 23.69 -5.15
CA THR A 215 -11.97 23.54 -6.55
C THR A 215 -10.68 22.76 -6.56
N GLU A 216 -10.64 21.68 -7.31
CA GLU A 216 -9.43 20.89 -7.53
C GLU A 216 -8.88 21.17 -8.93
N MET A 217 -7.57 21.36 -9.03
CA MET A 217 -6.83 21.58 -10.30
C MET A 217 -6.12 20.33 -10.76
#